data_887fe2d016a2c09e0a0a6767399f669f
#
_entry.id   887fe2d016a2c09e0a0a6767399f669f
#
_cell.length_a   1.000
_cell.length_b   1.000
_cell.length_c   1.000
_cell.angle_alpha   90.00
_cell.angle_beta   90.00
_cell.angle_gamma   90.00
#
_symmetry.space_group_name_H-M   'P 1'
#
loop_
_entity.id
_entity.type
_entity.pdbx_description
1 polymer ?
#
loop_
_entity_poly.entity_id
_entity_poly.type
_entity_poly.pdbx_seq_one_letter_code
_entity_poly.pdbx_strand_id
1 'polypeptide(L)'
;MTEGGVADETTGGAGGHVPDRLAGHVRVRVGALVFDDADAPTAVLLAEHSGLWSAEPFWTPPGGGVEFGESLSEALQREVREETGVDVEVGAVRYALDFVRPPLHAVSFYVECRASRPALAAARLGTDPELGDDQILRRLRLVPFGELSTLTLYPEPLVGRLARDARAGFPEGTVYLGTFR
;
A
#
# COMPACT_ATOMS: atom_id res chain seq x y z
N MET A 1 -35.47 41.40 -13.78
CA MET A 1 -35.17 40.39 -12.77
C MET A 1 -34.30 39.36 -13.45
N THR A 2 -33.01 39.50 -13.26
CA THR A 2 -31.97 38.65 -13.85
C THR A 2 -31.40 37.79 -12.74
N GLU A 3 -31.66 36.48 -12.78
CA GLU A 3 -31.07 35.53 -11.88
C GLU A 3 -29.62 35.29 -12.28
N GLY A 4 -28.73 35.66 -11.36
CA GLY A 4 -27.30 35.40 -11.49
C GLY A 4 -27.00 33.95 -11.10
N GLY A 5 -26.60 33.12 -12.06
CA GLY A 5 -26.04 31.82 -11.80
C GLY A 5 -24.67 31.97 -11.11
N VAL A 6 -24.53 31.43 -9.93
CA VAL A 6 -23.24 31.26 -9.26
C VAL A 6 -22.55 30.10 -9.92
N ALA A 7 -21.49 30.39 -10.68
CA ALA A 7 -20.57 29.36 -11.19
C ALA A 7 -19.78 28.79 -9.99
N ASP A 8 -19.95 27.51 -9.72
CA ASP A 8 -19.11 26.74 -8.80
C ASP A 8 -17.72 26.53 -9.47
N GLU A 9 -16.76 27.37 -9.07
CA GLU A 9 -15.35 27.17 -9.43
C GLU A 9 -14.77 26.04 -8.58
N THR A 10 -14.99 24.79 -9.01
CA THR A 10 -14.19 23.68 -8.52
C THR A 10 -12.78 23.81 -9.03
N THR A 11 -11.89 24.30 -8.17
CA THR A 11 -10.44 24.30 -8.34
C THR A 11 -9.95 22.90 -8.71
N GLY A 12 -9.64 22.71 -10.00
CA GLY A 12 -8.99 21.53 -10.53
C GLY A 12 -7.54 21.45 -10.07
N GLY A 13 -7.30 20.82 -8.92
CA GLY A 13 -5.98 20.28 -8.58
C GLY A 13 -5.69 19.12 -9.53
N ALA A 14 -4.47 19.05 -10.06
CA ALA A 14 -3.98 17.95 -10.89
C ALA A 14 -3.94 16.64 -10.09
N GLY A 15 -5.11 16.04 -9.85
CA GLY A 15 -5.28 14.76 -9.19
C GLY A 15 -5.42 13.67 -10.25
N GLY A 16 -4.77 12.54 -10.06
CA GLY A 16 -4.98 11.35 -10.87
C GLY A 16 -6.46 10.94 -10.87
N HIS A 17 -6.89 10.24 -11.90
CA HIS A 17 -8.25 9.72 -12.00
C HIS A 17 -8.49 8.63 -10.94
N VAL A 18 -9.50 8.79 -10.10
CA VAL A 18 -9.95 7.77 -9.16
C VAL A 18 -11.09 6.99 -9.82
N PRO A 19 -10.93 5.69 -10.08
CA PRO A 19 -12.00 4.88 -10.63
C PRO A 19 -13.24 4.87 -9.72
N ASP A 20 -14.46 4.95 -10.31
CA ASP A 20 -15.73 5.01 -9.57
C ASP A 20 -15.92 3.84 -8.59
N ARG A 21 -15.40 2.63 -8.94
CA ARG A 21 -15.45 1.46 -8.06
C ARG A 21 -14.65 1.62 -6.76
N LEU A 22 -13.76 2.59 -6.69
CA LEU A 22 -12.96 2.88 -5.49
C LEU A 22 -13.54 4.03 -4.65
N ALA A 23 -14.53 4.73 -5.17
CA ALA A 23 -15.09 5.95 -4.60
C ALA A 23 -16.37 5.69 -3.78
N GLY A 24 -16.63 6.52 -2.79
CA GLY A 24 -17.93 6.62 -2.11
C GLY A 24 -18.27 5.50 -1.12
N HIS A 25 -17.35 4.58 -0.81
CA HIS A 25 -17.53 3.54 0.22
C HIS A 25 -16.23 3.29 0.98
N VAL A 26 -16.36 2.68 2.16
CA VAL A 26 -15.19 2.28 2.97
C VAL A 26 -14.65 0.96 2.45
N ARG A 27 -13.39 0.94 2.06
CA ARG A 27 -12.68 -0.26 1.62
C ARG A 27 -11.81 -0.82 2.74
N VAL A 28 -11.76 -2.14 2.86
CA VAL A 28 -10.74 -2.83 3.66
C VAL A 28 -9.56 -3.14 2.75
N ARG A 29 -8.34 -2.81 3.21
CA ARG A 29 -7.10 -3.06 2.46
C ARG A 29 -6.07 -3.79 3.31
N VAL A 30 -5.20 -4.53 2.65
CA VAL A 30 -4.06 -5.19 3.25
C VAL A 30 -2.77 -4.77 2.54
N GLY A 31 -1.67 -4.69 3.29
CA GLY A 31 -0.32 -4.44 2.76
C GLY A 31 0.69 -5.37 3.43
N ALA A 32 1.57 -5.96 2.65
CA ALA A 32 2.54 -6.93 3.10
C ALA A 32 3.87 -6.26 3.50
N LEU A 33 4.29 -6.45 4.73
CA LEU A 33 5.62 -6.09 5.20
C LEU A 33 6.55 -7.30 4.99
N VAL A 34 7.13 -7.41 3.80
CA VAL A 34 8.04 -8.49 3.42
C VAL A 34 9.46 -7.99 3.50
N PHE A 35 10.27 -8.60 4.38
CA PHE A 35 11.66 -8.21 4.62
C PHE A 35 12.64 -9.14 3.91
N ASP A 36 13.85 -8.65 3.63
CA ASP A 36 14.96 -9.40 3.03
C ASP A 36 15.45 -10.56 3.93
N ASP A 37 15.32 -10.39 5.22
CA ASP A 37 15.67 -11.38 6.24
C ASP A 37 14.67 -11.30 7.41
N ALA A 38 14.25 -12.46 7.93
CA ALA A 38 13.27 -12.53 9.01
C ALA A 38 13.86 -12.21 10.39
N ASP A 39 15.15 -12.52 10.60
CA ASP A 39 15.80 -12.38 11.92
C ASP A 39 16.61 -11.09 12.02
N ALA A 40 17.18 -10.63 10.90
CA ALA A 40 18.01 -9.43 10.83
C ALA A 40 17.64 -8.55 9.62
N PRO A 41 16.43 -7.98 9.61
CA PRO A 41 15.93 -7.24 8.45
C PRO A 41 16.74 -5.96 8.20
N THR A 42 17.11 -5.74 6.94
CA THR A 42 17.83 -4.55 6.48
C THR A 42 17.11 -3.82 5.35
N ALA A 43 16.18 -4.49 4.69
CA ALA A 43 15.40 -3.96 3.57
C ALA A 43 13.95 -4.49 3.60
N VAL A 44 13.07 -3.79 2.92
CA VAL A 44 11.66 -4.15 2.76
C VAL A 44 11.27 -4.14 1.28
N LEU A 45 10.42 -5.08 0.87
CA LEU A 45 9.87 -5.13 -0.47
C LEU A 45 8.82 -4.03 -0.64
N LEU A 46 9.03 -3.17 -1.63
CA LEU A 46 8.10 -2.09 -1.97
C LEU A 46 7.78 -2.11 -3.47
N ALA A 47 6.57 -1.68 -3.78
CA ALA A 47 6.05 -1.48 -5.12
C ALA A 47 5.91 0.01 -5.41
N GLU A 48 6.36 0.47 -6.56
CA GLU A 48 6.18 1.84 -7.05
C GLU A 48 4.93 1.93 -7.91
N HIS A 49 4.11 2.91 -7.61
CA HIS A 49 2.87 3.22 -8.30
C HIS A 49 2.91 4.61 -8.94
N SER A 50 2.09 4.84 -9.95
CA SER A 50 1.87 6.15 -10.55
C SER A 50 0.44 6.31 -11.03
N GLY A 51 -0.11 7.53 -10.97
CA GLY A 51 -1.36 7.88 -11.64
C GLY A 51 -2.66 7.67 -10.87
N LEU A 52 -2.67 7.04 -9.68
CA LEU A 52 -3.92 6.82 -8.93
C LEU A 52 -4.49 8.13 -8.34
N TRP A 53 -3.87 8.60 -7.27
CA TRP A 53 -4.27 9.85 -6.60
C TRP A 53 -3.16 10.90 -6.58
N SER A 54 -1.99 10.54 -7.13
CA SER A 54 -0.82 11.39 -7.24
C SER A 54 -0.30 11.35 -8.67
N ALA A 55 0.01 12.50 -9.25
CA ALA A 55 0.70 12.60 -10.52
C ALA A 55 2.16 12.11 -10.40
N GLU A 56 2.74 12.27 -9.22
CA GLU A 56 4.10 11.83 -8.93
C GLU A 56 4.12 10.36 -8.49
N PRO A 57 5.16 9.61 -8.88
CA PRO A 57 5.35 8.23 -8.43
C PRO A 57 5.49 8.14 -6.92
N PHE A 58 4.94 7.08 -6.34
CA PHE A 58 5.03 6.81 -4.90
C PHE A 58 5.20 5.31 -4.64
N TRP A 59 5.71 4.99 -3.47
CA TRP A 59 5.99 3.62 -3.04
C TRP A 59 5.01 3.16 -1.97
N THR A 60 4.63 1.90 -2.01
CA THR A 60 3.84 1.24 -0.95
C THR A 60 4.35 -0.17 -0.71
N PRO A 61 4.09 -0.77 0.47
CA PRO A 61 4.14 -2.22 0.61
C PRO A 61 3.17 -2.88 -0.38
N PRO A 62 3.53 -4.00 -1.03
CA PRO A 62 2.64 -4.74 -1.92
C PRO A 62 1.32 -5.09 -1.24
N GLY A 63 0.20 -4.98 -1.96
CA GLY A 63 -1.11 -5.30 -1.42
C GLY A 63 -2.22 -4.45 -2.00
N GLY A 64 -3.47 -4.82 -1.71
CA GLY A 64 -4.65 -4.22 -2.30
C GLY A 64 -5.92 -4.35 -1.50
N GLY A 65 -7.04 -4.44 -2.18
CA GLY A 65 -8.37 -4.55 -1.58
C GLY A 65 -8.68 -5.96 -1.11
N VAL A 66 -9.41 -6.07 0.00
CA VAL A 66 -9.99 -7.35 0.42
C VAL A 66 -11.30 -7.53 -0.35
N GLU A 67 -11.44 -8.63 -1.06
CA GLU A 67 -12.66 -8.97 -1.79
C GLU A 67 -13.72 -9.57 -0.86
N PHE A 68 -14.99 -9.49 -1.30
CA PHE A 68 -16.09 -10.08 -0.53
C PHE A 68 -15.91 -11.59 -0.40
N GLY A 69 -15.86 -12.08 0.84
CA GLY A 69 -15.69 -13.50 1.16
C GLY A 69 -14.24 -13.92 1.41
N GLU A 70 -13.26 -13.06 1.15
CA GLU A 70 -11.87 -13.33 1.51
C GLU A 70 -11.57 -12.98 2.97
N SER A 71 -10.69 -13.74 3.59
CA SER A 71 -10.00 -13.34 4.81
C SER A 71 -8.87 -12.35 4.48
N LEU A 72 -8.37 -11.60 5.48
CA LEU A 72 -7.21 -10.72 5.31
C LEU A 72 -5.98 -11.47 4.79
N SER A 73 -5.80 -12.73 5.22
CA SER A 73 -4.66 -13.55 4.81
C SER A 73 -4.76 -14.01 3.35
N GLU A 74 -5.94 -14.41 2.90
CA GLU A 74 -6.18 -14.81 1.51
C GLU A 74 -6.00 -13.63 0.56
N ALA A 75 -6.60 -12.48 0.89
CA ALA A 75 -6.41 -11.25 0.13
C ALA A 75 -4.93 -10.88 0.02
N LEU A 76 -4.19 -10.92 1.13
CA LEU A 76 -2.78 -10.56 1.16
C LEU A 76 -1.91 -11.49 0.31
N GLN A 77 -2.15 -12.81 0.38
CA GLN A 77 -1.43 -13.79 -0.44
C GLN A 77 -1.74 -13.64 -1.93
N ARG A 78 -3.00 -13.36 -2.28
CA ARG A 78 -3.42 -13.08 -3.66
C ARG A 78 -2.70 -11.85 -4.20
N GLU A 79 -2.81 -10.72 -3.51
CA GLU A 79 -2.25 -9.43 -3.92
C GLU A 79 -0.72 -9.50 -4.08
N VAL A 80 -0.02 -10.06 -3.09
CA VAL A 80 1.44 -10.19 -3.17
C VAL A 80 1.85 -11.06 -4.35
N ARG A 81 1.13 -12.16 -4.60
CA ARG A 81 1.42 -13.03 -5.75
C ARG A 81 1.15 -12.32 -7.07
N GLU A 82 0.05 -11.58 -7.19
CA GLU A 82 -0.32 -10.83 -8.40
C GLU A 82 0.68 -9.72 -8.70
N GLU A 83 1.04 -8.91 -7.70
CA GLU A 83 1.93 -7.77 -7.89
C GLU A 83 3.41 -8.14 -8.00
N THR A 84 3.85 -9.23 -7.35
CA THR A 84 5.29 -9.52 -7.17
C THR A 84 5.72 -10.90 -7.65
N GLY A 85 4.78 -11.80 -7.90
CA GLY A 85 5.05 -13.21 -8.20
C GLY A 85 5.61 -14.00 -7.00
N VAL A 86 5.57 -13.45 -5.78
CA VAL A 86 6.12 -14.06 -4.57
C VAL A 86 5.01 -14.71 -3.75
N ASP A 87 5.21 -15.95 -3.34
CA ASP A 87 4.37 -16.59 -2.32
C ASP A 87 4.88 -16.22 -0.93
N VAL A 88 3.96 -15.80 -0.05
CA VAL A 88 4.27 -15.38 1.32
C VAL A 88 3.55 -16.21 2.36
N GLU A 89 4.22 -16.43 3.48
CA GLU A 89 3.62 -16.88 4.74
C GLU A 89 3.16 -15.65 5.53
N VAL A 90 1.86 -15.62 5.85
CA VAL A 90 1.23 -14.49 6.54
C VAL A 90 1.42 -14.61 8.04
N GLY A 91 1.97 -13.58 8.65
CA GLY A 91 2.23 -13.49 10.08
C GLY A 91 1.25 -12.56 10.80
N ALA A 92 1.76 -11.75 11.72
CA ALA A 92 0.95 -10.88 12.57
C ALA A 92 0.61 -9.54 11.90
N VAL A 93 -0.59 -9.02 12.18
CA VAL A 93 -0.94 -7.63 11.85
C VAL A 93 -0.12 -6.70 12.73
N ARG A 94 0.75 -5.91 12.13
CA ARG A 94 1.66 -5.00 12.84
C ARG A 94 1.09 -3.60 12.96
N TYR A 95 0.42 -3.12 11.91
CA TYR A 95 -0.16 -1.78 11.91
C TYR A 95 -1.56 -1.78 11.33
N ALA A 96 -2.38 -0.85 11.81
CA ALA A 96 -3.66 -0.48 11.24
C ALA A 96 -3.74 1.04 11.13
N LEU A 97 -4.41 1.54 10.10
CA LEU A 97 -4.66 2.97 9.93
C LEU A 97 -5.91 3.20 9.06
N ASP A 98 -6.45 4.42 9.16
CA ASP A 98 -7.45 4.91 8.22
C ASP A 98 -6.78 5.81 7.19
N PHE A 99 -7.16 5.63 5.93
CA PHE A 99 -6.92 6.57 4.86
C PHE A 99 -8.22 7.25 4.47
N VAL A 100 -8.31 8.56 4.65
CA VAL A 100 -9.52 9.33 4.38
C VAL A 100 -9.18 10.53 3.49
N ARG A 101 -9.32 10.35 2.19
CA ARG A 101 -9.15 11.41 1.19
C ARG A 101 -10.28 11.31 0.18
N PRO A 102 -11.39 12.03 0.37
CA PRO A 102 -12.53 11.93 -0.54
C PRO A 102 -12.13 12.08 -2.01
N PRO A 103 -12.67 11.25 -2.91
CA PRO A 103 -13.73 10.26 -2.70
C PRO A 103 -13.26 8.90 -2.12
N LEU A 104 -12.00 8.75 -1.73
CA LEU A 104 -11.42 7.53 -1.19
C LEU A 104 -11.53 7.46 0.33
N HIS A 105 -11.91 6.28 0.83
CA HIS A 105 -11.87 5.93 2.25
C HIS A 105 -11.45 4.47 2.40
N ALA A 106 -10.41 4.19 3.16
CA ALA A 106 -9.97 2.83 3.42
C ALA A 106 -9.53 2.64 4.86
N VAL A 107 -9.78 1.43 5.39
CA VAL A 107 -9.13 0.90 6.59
C VAL A 107 -8.07 -0.08 6.13
N SER A 108 -6.81 0.15 6.48
CA SER A 108 -5.68 -0.61 5.98
C SER A 108 -4.97 -1.34 7.11
N PHE A 109 -4.65 -2.62 6.86
CA PHE A 109 -3.88 -3.46 7.76
C PHE A 109 -2.54 -3.81 7.13
N TYR A 110 -1.44 -3.57 7.84
CA TYR A 110 -0.09 -3.93 7.42
C TYR A 110 0.37 -5.14 8.21
N VAL A 111 0.65 -6.21 7.48
CA VAL A 111 0.88 -7.54 8.03
C VAL A 111 2.31 -7.96 7.75
N GLU A 112 3.02 -8.40 8.78
CA GLU A 112 4.33 -9.01 8.61
C GLU A 112 4.19 -10.31 7.81
N CYS A 113 5.02 -10.44 6.77
CA CYS A 113 5.02 -11.61 5.90
C CYS A 113 6.44 -12.14 5.73
N ARG A 114 6.54 -13.46 5.58
CA ARG A 114 7.79 -14.14 5.29
C ARG A 114 7.80 -14.69 3.89
N ALA A 115 8.91 -14.51 3.20
CA ALA A 115 9.17 -15.14 1.92
C ALA A 115 10.57 -15.76 1.94
N SER A 116 10.78 -16.81 1.15
CA SER A 116 12.10 -17.38 1.02
C SER A 116 13.04 -16.44 0.24
N ARG A 117 14.33 -16.44 0.56
CA ARG A 117 15.34 -15.66 -0.19
C ARG A 117 15.33 -15.95 -1.69
N PRO A 118 15.21 -17.21 -2.16
CA PRO A 118 15.06 -17.49 -3.58
C PRO A 118 13.81 -16.87 -4.20
N ALA A 119 12.66 -16.87 -3.48
CA ALA A 119 11.43 -16.25 -3.96
C ALA A 119 11.59 -14.73 -4.09
N LEU A 120 12.19 -14.07 -3.10
CA LEU A 120 12.50 -12.64 -3.16
C LEU A 120 13.47 -12.29 -4.29
N ALA A 121 14.49 -13.11 -4.54
CA ALA A 121 15.42 -12.92 -5.64
C ALA A 121 14.76 -13.13 -7.02
N ALA A 122 13.69 -13.92 -7.08
CA ALA A 122 12.90 -14.17 -8.29
C ALA A 122 11.71 -13.21 -8.44
N ALA A 123 11.51 -12.31 -7.47
CA ALA A 123 10.42 -11.35 -7.50
C ALA A 123 10.45 -10.50 -8.78
N ARG A 124 9.31 -10.35 -9.41
CA ARG A 124 9.15 -9.60 -10.66
C ARG A 124 7.85 -8.83 -10.62
N LEU A 125 7.86 -7.71 -11.29
CA LEU A 125 6.66 -6.89 -11.46
C LEU A 125 5.56 -7.74 -12.10
N GLY A 126 4.45 -7.82 -11.40
CA GLY A 126 3.23 -8.47 -11.86
C GLY A 126 2.25 -7.47 -12.47
N THR A 127 0.99 -7.81 -12.39
CA THR A 127 -0.13 -6.96 -12.81
C THR A 127 -1.07 -6.76 -11.64
N ASP A 128 -1.79 -5.65 -11.65
CA ASP A 128 -2.92 -5.42 -10.75
C ASP A 128 -4.22 -5.66 -11.56
N PRO A 129 -4.88 -6.82 -11.41
CA PRO A 129 -6.09 -7.14 -12.16
C PRO A 129 -7.26 -6.18 -11.87
N GLU A 130 -7.28 -5.55 -10.69
CA GLU A 130 -8.30 -4.55 -10.33
C GLU A 130 -8.22 -3.31 -11.23
N LEU A 131 -7.05 -3.00 -11.78
CA LEU A 131 -6.81 -1.80 -12.56
C LEU A 131 -6.81 -2.04 -14.08
N GLY A 132 -6.70 -3.30 -14.53
CA GLY A 132 -6.74 -3.64 -15.96
C GLY A 132 -5.72 -2.85 -16.78
N ASP A 133 -6.18 -2.16 -17.82
CA ASP A 133 -5.32 -1.34 -18.70
C ASP A 133 -4.77 -0.08 -18.02
N ASP A 134 -5.34 0.33 -16.88
CA ASP A 134 -4.87 1.44 -16.05
C ASP A 134 -3.72 1.03 -15.11
N GLN A 135 -2.92 0.03 -15.50
CA GLN A 135 -1.78 -0.47 -14.72
C GLN A 135 -0.91 0.68 -14.19
N ILE A 136 -0.94 0.86 -12.90
CA ILE A 136 -0.18 1.90 -12.20
C ILE A 136 1.10 1.39 -11.54
N LEU A 137 1.25 0.07 -11.45
CA LEU A 137 2.42 -0.58 -10.88
C LEU A 137 3.61 -0.44 -11.85
N ARG A 138 4.72 0.18 -11.41
CA ARG A 138 5.86 0.57 -12.25
C ARG A 138 7.14 -0.19 -11.94
N ARG A 139 7.45 -0.38 -10.68
CA ARG A 139 8.68 -1.03 -10.23
C ARG A 139 8.45 -1.80 -8.94
N LEU A 140 9.30 -2.80 -8.74
CA LEU A 140 9.38 -3.58 -7.51
C LEU A 140 10.83 -3.55 -7.02
N ARG A 141 11.05 -3.26 -5.73
CA ARG A 141 12.39 -3.24 -5.14
C ARG A 141 12.39 -3.74 -3.70
N LEU A 142 13.45 -4.46 -3.34
CA LEU A 142 13.89 -4.54 -1.94
C LEU A 142 14.63 -3.24 -1.62
N VAL A 143 14.00 -2.38 -0.82
CA VAL A 143 14.48 -1.04 -0.48
C VAL A 143 15.20 -1.10 0.87
N PRO A 144 16.50 -0.76 0.93
CA PRO A 144 17.22 -0.66 2.19
C PRO A 144 16.58 0.34 3.14
N PHE A 145 16.54 0.04 4.43
CA PHE A 145 15.94 0.92 5.43
C PHE A 145 16.52 2.34 5.45
N GLY A 146 17.80 2.47 5.07
CA GLY A 146 18.45 3.79 4.98
C GLY A 146 17.93 4.67 3.86
N GLU A 147 17.27 4.09 2.84
CA GLU A 147 16.71 4.81 1.70
C GLU A 147 15.24 5.21 1.90
N LEU A 148 14.52 4.65 2.89
CA LEU A 148 13.08 4.87 3.04
C LEU A 148 12.70 6.35 3.15
N SER A 149 13.51 7.15 3.83
CA SER A 149 13.26 8.60 4.00
C SER A 149 13.50 9.43 2.72
N THR A 150 14.09 8.84 1.68
CA THR A 150 14.33 9.52 0.40
C THR A 150 13.21 9.25 -0.61
N LEU A 151 12.30 8.35 -0.26
CA LEU A 151 11.18 7.95 -1.13
C LEU A 151 9.88 8.63 -0.70
N THR A 152 9.02 8.91 -1.67
CA THR A 152 7.61 9.19 -1.40
C THR A 152 6.93 7.86 -1.06
N LEU A 153 6.98 7.47 0.22
CA LEU A 153 6.44 6.21 0.73
C LEU A 153 5.09 6.45 1.43
N TYR A 154 4.08 5.70 1.03
CA TYR A 154 2.78 5.69 1.69
C TYR A 154 2.50 4.34 2.37
N PRO A 155 1.81 4.39 3.52
CA PRO A 155 1.46 5.59 4.28
C PRO A 155 2.69 6.19 4.96
N GLU A 156 2.79 7.51 4.98
CA GLU A 156 3.91 8.24 5.59
C GLU A 156 4.29 7.79 7.02
N PRO A 157 3.33 7.44 7.92
CA PRO A 157 3.68 6.96 9.25
C PRO A 157 4.59 5.73 9.28
N LEU A 158 4.66 4.95 8.18
CA LEU A 158 5.58 3.81 8.09
C LEU A 158 7.04 4.25 7.95
N VAL A 159 7.34 5.38 7.30
CA VAL A 159 8.71 5.83 7.00
C VAL A 159 9.56 5.90 8.28
N GLY A 160 9.04 6.54 9.33
CA GLY A 160 9.79 6.76 10.57
C GLY A 160 9.81 5.57 11.54
N ARG A 161 8.98 4.55 11.32
CA ARG A 161 8.83 3.49 12.31
C ARG A 161 9.16 2.09 11.79
N LEU A 162 8.94 1.82 10.52
CA LEU A 162 9.11 0.48 9.96
C LEU A 162 10.51 -0.10 10.21
N ALA A 163 11.56 0.64 9.88
CA ALA A 163 12.94 0.21 10.08
C ALA A 163 13.31 0.02 11.55
N ARG A 164 12.81 0.90 12.43
CA ARG A 164 13.05 0.81 13.88
C ARG A 164 12.36 -0.41 14.46
N ASP A 165 11.05 -0.55 14.17
CA ASP A 165 10.22 -1.60 14.75
C ASP A 165 10.64 -2.99 14.21
N ALA A 166 11.02 -3.10 12.93
CA ALA A 166 11.52 -4.34 12.35
C ALA A 166 12.85 -4.81 12.99
N ARG A 167 13.78 -3.88 13.26
CA ARG A 167 15.07 -4.21 13.92
C ARG A 167 14.94 -4.52 15.41
N ALA A 168 13.98 -3.90 16.08
CA ALA A 168 13.77 -4.09 17.52
C ALA A 168 12.91 -5.31 17.86
N GLY A 169 12.35 -5.99 16.84
CA GLY A 169 11.21 -6.88 17.02
C GLY A 169 9.95 -6.03 17.24
N PHE A 170 8.96 -6.20 16.41
CA PHE A 170 7.73 -5.39 16.46
C PHE A 170 7.11 -5.34 17.87
N PRO A 171 6.42 -4.24 18.24
CA PRO A 171 5.64 -4.18 19.47
C PRO A 171 4.65 -5.34 19.57
N GLU A 172 4.34 -5.76 20.82
CA GLU A 172 3.25 -6.71 21.03
C GLU A 172 1.93 -6.14 20.55
N GLY A 173 1.19 -6.92 19.75
CA GLY A 173 -0.09 -6.54 19.18
C GLY A 173 -0.01 -5.58 18.01
N THR A 174 -1.18 -5.12 17.56
CA THR A 174 -1.34 -4.21 16.44
C THR A 174 -1.28 -2.75 16.89
N VAL A 175 -0.46 -1.94 16.24
CA VAL A 175 -0.37 -0.51 16.51
C VAL A 175 -1.28 0.25 15.54
N TYR A 176 -2.25 0.99 16.08
CA TYR A 176 -3.05 1.91 15.29
C TYR A 176 -2.27 3.21 15.02
N LEU A 177 -2.09 3.55 13.75
CA LEU A 177 -1.28 4.69 13.31
C LEU A 177 -2.10 5.98 13.15
N GLY A 178 -3.42 5.91 13.38
CA GLY A 178 -4.33 7.04 13.23
C GLY A 178 -4.87 7.18 11.81
N THR A 179 -5.41 8.35 11.52
CA THR A 179 -5.99 8.69 10.22
C THR A 179 -4.98 9.44 9.36
N PHE A 180 -4.70 8.90 8.19
CA PHE A 180 -3.91 9.53 7.14
C PHE A 180 -4.85 10.23 6.14
N ARG A 181 -4.48 11.46 5.70
CA ARG A 181 -5.32 12.31 4.84
C ARG A 181 -4.55 12.87 3.65
#